data_e83a06d7e14ff850d13fa00032fd3f55
#
_entry.id   e83a06d7e14ff850d13fa00032fd3f55
#
_cell.length_a   1.000
_cell.length_b   1.000
_cell.length_c   1.000
_cell.angle_alpha   90.00
_cell.angle_beta   90.00
_cell.angle_gamma   90.00
#
_symmetry.space_group_name_H-M   'P 1'
#
loop_
_entity.id
_entity.type
_entity.pdbx_description
1 polymer ?
#
loop_
_entity_poly.entity_id
_entity_poly.type
_entity_poly.pdbx_seq_one_letter_code
_entity_poly.pdbx_strand_id
1 'polypeptide(L)'
;MKKIIAVLLVAISSVSCVKAQKKEFSKEALSEKLVNVAGKEIDFKTILEKHKGKTVVIEVWASWCGDCVKSMPQMKALQVNNPNVDYVFISMDKTAEKWLAGIEKHELKGDHYLAKDGMKGAFGKAVDVDWIPRYIILDKNGKIVLYRAIETDFEKINTTLKELK
;
A
#
# COMPACT_ATOMS: atom_id res chain seq x y z
N MET A 1 -44.83 -30.08 44.15
CA MET A 1 -44.00 -30.48 43.00
C MET A 1 -43.60 -29.21 42.21
N LYS A 2 -42.40 -28.68 42.47
CA LYS A 2 -41.88 -27.46 41.82
C LYS A 2 -41.05 -27.86 40.58
N LYS A 3 -41.51 -27.53 39.36
CA LYS A 3 -40.79 -27.75 38.12
C LYS A 3 -39.76 -26.63 37.94
N ILE A 4 -38.49 -26.99 37.99
CA ILE A 4 -37.36 -26.08 37.66
C ILE A 4 -37.16 -26.13 36.14
N ILE A 5 -37.46 -25.02 35.48
CA ILE A 5 -37.18 -24.85 34.04
C ILE A 5 -35.73 -24.30 33.93
N ALA A 6 -34.81 -25.14 33.48
CA ALA A 6 -33.45 -24.72 33.17
C ALA A 6 -33.47 -24.02 31.82
N VAL A 7 -33.23 -22.69 31.81
CA VAL A 7 -33.04 -21.90 30.60
C VAL A 7 -31.58 -22.05 30.16
N LEU A 8 -31.35 -22.77 29.07
CA LEU A 8 -30.05 -22.90 28.44
C LEU A 8 -29.77 -21.63 27.64
N LEU A 9 -28.92 -20.74 28.16
CA LEU A 9 -28.39 -19.60 27.42
C LEU A 9 -27.32 -20.09 26.42
N VAL A 10 -27.71 -20.23 25.17
CA VAL A 10 -26.76 -20.45 24.05
C VAL A 10 -26.09 -19.13 23.70
N ALA A 11 -24.87 -18.94 24.16
CA ALA A 11 -24.03 -17.84 23.75
C ALA A 11 -23.56 -18.07 22.31
N ILE A 12 -24.19 -17.39 21.32
CA ILE A 12 -23.76 -17.37 19.94
C ILE A 12 -22.55 -16.42 19.87
N SER A 13 -21.35 -16.99 19.95
CA SER A 13 -20.12 -16.25 19.64
C SER A 13 -20.05 -16.03 18.13
N SER A 14 -20.39 -14.81 17.68
CA SER A 14 -20.16 -14.36 16.32
C SER A 14 -18.65 -14.27 16.08
N VAL A 15 -18.07 -15.28 15.45
CA VAL A 15 -16.71 -15.23 14.93
C VAL A 15 -16.71 -14.30 13.71
N SER A 16 -16.42 -13.02 13.95
CA SER A 16 -16.11 -12.10 12.88
C SER A 16 -14.81 -12.56 12.22
N CYS A 17 -14.88 -13.10 11.00
CA CYS A 17 -13.70 -13.35 10.16
C CYS A 17 -13.06 -12.02 9.80
N VAL A 18 -12.28 -11.44 10.70
CA VAL A 18 -11.33 -10.38 10.35
C VAL A 18 -10.25 -11.03 9.51
N LYS A 19 -10.24 -10.76 8.20
CA LYS A 19 -9.12 -11.19 7.33
C LYS A 19 -7.84 -10.68 7.97
N ALA A 20 -6.98 -11.61 8.40
CA ALA A 20 -5.70 -11.26 9.00
C ALA A 20 -4.91 -10.37 8.05
N GLN A 21 -4.44 -9.21 8.54
CA GLN A 21 -3.63 -8.30 7.76
C GLN A 21 -2.35 -9.01 7.32
N LYS A 22 -1.97 -8.92 6.03
CA LYS A 22 -0.69 -9.42 5.53
C LYS A 22 0.45 -8.73 6.29
N LYS A 23 1.43 -9.51 6.74
CA LYS A 23 2.62 -9.00 7.45
C LYS A 23 3.85 -8.95 6.55
N GLU A 24 3.83 -9.65 5.43
CA GLU A 24 4.93 -9.78 4.48
C GLU A 24 4.37 -9.93 3.06
N PHE A 25 5.15 -9.53 2.05
CA PHE A 25 4.84 -9.82 0.67
C PHE A 25 5.12 -11.30 0.35
N SER A 26 4.34 -11.87 -0.53
CA SER A 26 4.57 -13.24 -1.00
C SER A 26 5.84 -13.32 -1.86
N LYS A 27 6.39 -14.52 -2.02
CA LYS A 27 7.54 -14.74 -2.90
C LYS A 27 7.26 -14.34 -4.34
N GLU A 28 6.03 -14.58 -4.80
CA GLU A 28 5.55 -14.19 -6.13
C GLU A 28 5.60 -12.66 -6.27
N ALA A 29 5.07 -11.91 -5.31
CA ALA A 29 5.12 -10.45 -5.34
C ALA A 29 6.57 -9.93 -5.36
N LEU A 30 7.44 -10.51 -4.54
CA LEU A 30 8.84 -10.10 -4.43
C LEU A 30 9.67 -10.36 -5.70
N SER A 31 9.30 -11.36 -6.51
CA SER A 31 9.95 -11.69 -7.79
C SER A 31 9.42 -10.90 -8.98
N GLU A 32 8.32 -10.16 -8.82
CA GLU A 32 7.76 -9.34 -9.89
C GLU A 32 8.68 -8.18 -10.27
N LYS A 33 8.77 -7.90 -11.58
CA LYS A 33 9.61 -6.84 -12.12
C LYS A 33 8.81 -5.57 -12.36
N LEU A 34 9.35 -4.48 -11.84
CA LEU A 34 8.86 -3.13 -12.05
C LEU A 34 9.89 -2.31 -12.83
N VAL A 35 9.43 -1.33 -13.59
CA VAL A 35 10.31 -0.47 -14.40
C VAL A 35 10.57 0.83 -13.67
N ASN A 36 11.83 1.22 -13.50
CA ASN A 36 12.20 2.52 -12.95
C ASN A 36 12.15 3.64 -14.01
N VAL A 37 12.33 4.89 -13.56
CA VAL A 37 12.30 6.08 -14.46
C VAL A 37 13.35 6.06 -15.56
N ALA A 38 14.41 5.27 -15.45
CA ALA A 38 15.41 5.08 -16.50
C ALA A 38 15.05 3.93 -17.47
N GLY A 39 13.87 3.33 -17.36
CA GLY A 39 13.40 2.23 -18.19
C GLY A 39 13.98 0.85 -17.83
N LYS A 40 14.71 0.72 -16.71
CA LYS A 40 15.31 -0.54 -16.27
C LYS A 40 14.33 -1.35 -15.45
N GLU A 41 14.23 -2.65 -15.71
CA GLU A 41 13.49 -3.59 -14.88
C GLU A 41 14.26 -3.95 -13.59
N ILE A 42 13.55 -3.93 -12.47
CA ILE A 42 14.09 -4.20 -11.13
C ILE A 42 13.08 -5.08 -10.40
N ASP A 43 13.54 -6.14 -9.75
CA ASP A 43 12.69 -6.98 -8.92
C ASP A 43 12.16 -6.20 -7.72
N PHE A 44 10.89 -6.39 -7.38
CA PHE A 44 10.26 -5.70 -6.25
C PHE A 44 11.00 -5.94 -4.93
N LYS A 45 11.57 -7.14 -4.74
CA LYS A 45 12.47 -7.44 -3.63
C LYS A 45 13.63 -6.45 -3.55
N THR A 46 14.33 -6.23 -4.66
CA THR A 46 15.48 -5.30 -4.73
C THR A 46 15.07 -3.86 -4.42
N ILE A 47 13.87 -3.46 -4.86
CA ILE A 47 13.31 -2.14 -4.52
C ILE A 47 13.14 -2.02 -3.00
N LEU A 48 12.54 -3.01 -2.34
CA LEU A 48 12.35 -2.98 -0.89
C LEU A 48 13.67 -3.03 -0.11
N GLU A 49 14.64 -3.81 -0.58
CA GLU A 49 15.98 -3.89 0.03
C GLU A 49 16.73 -2.56 0.02
N LYS A 50 16.53 -1.71 -1.00
CA LYS A 50 17.08 -0.35 -1.06
C LYS A 50 16.66 0.52 0.13
N HIS A 51 15.46 0.28 0.66
CA HIS A 51 14.87 1.03 1.77
C HIS A 51 15.01 0.35 3.14
N LYS A 52 15.84 -0.69 3.23
CA LYS A 52 16.07 -1.41 4.50
C LYS A 52 16.57 -0.46 5.58
N GLY A 53 16.01 -0.57 6.79
CA GLY A 53 16.35 0.32 7.92
C GLY A 53 15.52 1.61 7.96
N LYS A 54 14.62 1.83 6.99
CA LYS A 54 13.70 2.96 6.93
C LYS A 54 12.24 2.50 7.04
N THR A 55 11.41 3.35 7.60
CA THR A 55 9.96 3.23 7.44
C THR A 55 9.61 3.64 6.01
N VAL A 56 8.79 2.85 5.32
CA VAL A 56 8.45 3.08 3.91
C VAL A 56 6.94 3.22 3.75
N VAL A 57 6.51 4.23 3.02
CA VAL A 57 5.14 4.34 2.50
C VAL A 57 5.16 4.01 1.02
N ILE A 58 4.46 2.95 0.64
CA ILE A 58 4.22 2.58 -0.76
C ILE A 58 2.85 3.11 -1.15
N GLU A 59 2.78 3.90 -2.21
CA GLU A 59 1.53 4.27 -2.88
C GLU A 59 1.43 3.58 -4.22
N VAL A 60 0.38 2.78 -4.41
CA VAL A 60 0.00 2.26 -5.73
C VAL A 60 -1.05 3.20 -6.31
N TRP A 61 -0.77 3.75 -7.49
CA TRP A 61 -1.53 4.84 -8.09
C TRP A 61 -1.56 4.75 -9.63
N ALA A 62 -2.21 5.69 -10.29
CA ALA A 62 -2.08 5.91 -11.72
C ALA A 62 -2.42 7.36 -12.09
N SER A 63 -1.85 7.86 -13.19
CA SER A 63 -2.08 9.24 -13.65
C SER A 63 -3.54 9.53 -14.03
N TRP A 64 -4.29 8.51 -14.42
CA TRP A 64 -5.72 8.57 -14.79
C TRP A 64 -6.68 8.36 -13.61
N CYS A 65 -6.16 8.02 -12.42
CA CYS A 65 -6.96 7.71 -11.24
C CYS A 65 -7.43 9.00 -10.54
N GLY A 66 -8.70 9.31 -10.61
CA GLY A 66 -9.28 10.53 -10.03
C GLY A 66 -9.11 10.62 -8.51
N ASP A 67 -9.27 9.52 -7.77
CA ASP A 67 -9.13 9.51 -6.31
C ASP A 67 -7.66 9.63 -5.89
N CYS A 68 -6.73 9.06 -6.70
CA CYS A 68 -5.29 9.28 -6.51
C CYS A 68 -4.94 10.77 -6.64
N VAL A 69 -5.42 11.44 -7.69
CA VAL A 69 -5.17 12.87 -7.92
C VAL A 69 -5.76 13.74 -6.80
N LYS A 70 -6.97 13.43 -6.34
CA LYS A 70 -7.61 14.13 -5.22
C LYS A 70 -6.84 13.99 -3.91
N SER A 71 -6.17 12.86 -3.67
CA SER A 71 -5.40 12.58 -2.45
C SER A 71 -3.96 13.12 -2.49
N MET A 72 -3.45 13.61 -3.62
CA MET A 72 -2.08 14.17 -3.73
C MET A 72 -1.76 15.29 -2.72
N PRO A 73 -2.65 16.25 -2.42
CA PRO A 73 -2.35 17.26 -1.39
C PRO A 73 -2.11 16.62 -0.01
N GLN A 74 -2.88 15.58 0.35
CA GLN A 74 -2.71 14.86 1.62
C GLN A 74 -1.39 14.06 1.62
N MET A 75 -1.01 13.45 0.51
CA MET A 75 0.28 12.77 0.36
C MET A 75 1.45 13.76 0.51
N LYS A 76 1.39 14.93 -0.14
CA LYS A 76 2.40 15.98 0.01
C LYS A 76 2.52 16.45 1.47
N ALA A 77 1.39 16.65 2.16
CA ALA A 77 1.37 16.99 3.58
C ALA A 77 1.98 15.87 4.44
N LEU A 78 1.69 14.59 4.12
CA LEU A 78 2.28 13.43 4.79
C LEU A 78 3.80 13.43 4.67
N GLN A 79 4.33 13.72 3.49
CA GLN A 79 5.78 13.81 3.23
C GLN A 79 6.45 14.93 4.03
N VAL A 80 5.83 16.11 4.10
CA VAL A 80 6.33 17.25 4.88
C VAL A 80 6.38 16.90 6.38
N ASN A 81 5.34 16.24 6.89
CA ASN A 81 5.22 15.88 8.31
C ASN A 81 6.09 14.68 8.73
N ASN A 82 6.58 13.90 7.76
CA ASN A 82 7.36 12.68 7.98
C ASN A 82 8.61 12.62 7.07
N PRO A 83 9.57 13.57 7.22
CA PRO A 83 10.73 13.68 6.31
C PRO A 83 11.72 12.52 6.40
N ASN A 84 11.66 11.71 7.46
CA ASN A 84 12.53 10.54 7.66
C ASN A 84 11.92 9.23 7.13
N VAL A 85 10.76 9.30 6.50
CA VAL A 85 10.07 8.18 5.86
C VAL A 85 10.42 8.17 4.37
N ASP A 86 10.71 7.00 3.84
CA ASP A 86 10.92 6.83 2.40
C ASP A 86 9.58 6.61 1.69
N TYR A 87 9.44 7.17 0.49
CA TYR A 87 8.21 7.08 -0.29
C TYR A 87 8.48 6.38 -1.61
N VAL A 88 7.70 5.34 -1.90
CA VAL A 88 7.78 4.53 -3.11
C VAL A 88 6.44 4.61 -3.84
N PHE A 89 6.45 5.07 -5.07
CA PHE A 89 5.26 5.18 -5.91
C PHE A 89 5.29 4.09 -6.99
N ILE A 90 4.26 3.25 -7.04
CA ILE A 90 4.13 2.20 -8.05
C ILE A 90 2.93 2.53 -8.92
N SER A 91 3.20 2.89 -10.18
CA SER A 91 2.16 3.25 -11.13
C SER A 91 1.55 2.03 -11.81
N MET A 92 0.25 2.10 -12.02
CA MET A 92 -0.57 1.18 -12.81
C MET A 92 -0.90 1.74 -14.20
N ASP A 93 -0.16 2.76 -14.66
CA ASP A 93 -0.30 3.32 -16.00
C ASP A 93 0.05 2.28 -17.07
N LYS A 94 -0.61 2.39 -18.22
CA LYS A 94 -0.35 1.48 -19.34
C LYS A 94 0.92 1.83 -20.14
N THR A 95 1.37 3.07 -20.05
CA THR A 95 2.54 3.55 -20.78
C THR A 95 3.46 4.38 -19.91
N ALA A 96 4.76 4.26 -20.15
CA ALA A 96 5.77 5.05 -19.44
C ALA A 96 5.58 6.55 -19.61
N GLU A 97 5.16 6.99 -20.80
CA GLU A 97 4.90 8.40 -21.12
C GLU A 97 3.85 9.02 -20.18
N LYS A 98 2.69 8.36 -20.01
CA LYS A 98 1.62 8.84 -19.13
C LYS A 98 2.06 8.86 -17.66
N TRP A 99 2.75 7.82 -17.25
CA TRP A 99 3.33 7.72 -15.92
C TRP A 99 4.31 8.85 -15.62
N LEU A 100 5.30 9.08 -16.50
CA LEU A 100 6.30 10.14 -16.32
C LEU A 100 5.67 11.53 -16.33
N ALA A 101 4.74 11.79 -17.25
CA ALA A 101 3.97 13.04 -17.26
C ALA A 101 3.14 13.24 -15.98
N GLY A 102 2.61 12.15 -15.41
CA GLY A 102 1.89 12.18 -14.12
C GLY A 102 2.81 12.53 -12.95
N ILE A 103 4.03 11.97 -12.88
CA ILE A 103 5.02 12.29 -11.85
C ILE A 103 5.36 13.79 -11.89
N GLU A 104 5.68 14.32 -13.08
CA GLU A 104 6.02 15.73 -13.29
C GLU A 104 4.84 16.64 -12.90
N LYS A 105 3.65 16.38 -13.46
CA LYS A 105 2.44 17.16 -13.23
C LYS A 105 2.08 17.28 -11.75
N HIS A 106 2.24 16.21 -11.00
CA HIS A 106 1.86 16.15 -9.57
C HIS A 106 3.03 16.39 -8.64
N GLU A 107 4.26 16.61 -9.17
CA GLU A 107 5.48 16.88 -8.37
C GLU A 107 5.71 15.84 -7.27
N LEU A 108 5.50 14.55 -7.60
CA LEU A 108 5.63 13.46 -6.64
C LEU A 108 7.11 13.26 -6.25
N LYS A 109 7.40 13.31 -4.97
CA LYS A 109 8.76 13.14 -4.44
C LYS A 109 8.94 11.73 -3.86
N GLY A 110 9.93 11.00 -4.37
CA GLY A 110 10.22 9.64 -3.93
C GLY A 110 10.77 8.77 -5.06
N ASP A 111 10.84 7.48 -4.82
CA ASP A 111 11.22 6.50 -5.83
C ASP A 111 10.00 6.06 -6.65
N HIS A 112 10.16 6.03 -7.97
CA HIS A 112 9.06 5.77 -8.89
C HIS A 112 9.29 4.53 -9.72
N TYR A 113 8.25 3.70 -9.81
CA TYR A 113 8.25 2.44 -10.57
C TYR A 113 6.93 2.27 -11.32
N LEU A 114 6.98 1.58 -12.46
CA LEU A 114 5.82 1.25 -13.29
C LEU A 114 5.59 -0.27 -13.28
N ALA A 115 4.38 -0.70 -12.92
CA ALA A 115 3.88 -2.05 -13.14
C ALA A 115 3.20 -2.10 -14.52
N LYS A 116 3.91 -2.58 -15.56
CA LYS A 116 3.49 -2.49 -16.97
C LYS A 116 2.10 -3.08 -17.27
N ASP A 117 1.72 -4.13 -16.53
CA ASP A 117 0.48 -4.87 -16.78
C ASP A 117 -0.71 -4.33 -15.96
N GLY A 118 -0.50 -3.22 -15.22
CA GLY A 118 -1.52 -2.57 -14.41
C GLY A 118 -2.07 -3.45 -13.28
N MET A 119 -3.25 -3.07 -12.76
CA MET A 119 -3.86 -3.74 -11.58
C MET A 119 -4.17 -5.23 -11.82
N LYS A 120 -4.49 -5.61 -13.06
CA LYS A 120 -4.83 -7.01 -13.42
C LYS A 120 -3.60 -7.84 -13.81
N GLY A 121 -2.43 -7.23 -13.87
CA GLY A 121 -1.16 -7.88 -14.16
C GLY A 121 -0.64 -8.74 -13.01
N ALA A 122 0.52 -9.34 -13.21
CA ALA A 122 1.12 -10.26 -12.23
C ALA A 122 1.40 -9.54 -10.91
N PHE A 123 2.06 -8.37 -10.93
CA PHE A 123 2.32 -7.58 -9.73
C PHE A 123 1.03 -7.16 -9.01
N GLY A 124 0.06 -6.58 -9.74
CA GLY A 124 -1.20 -6.12 -9.15
C GLY A 124 -1.95 -7.23 -8.43
N LYS A 125 -2.00 -8.43 -9.03
CA LYS A 125 -2.60 -9.63 -8.40
C LYS A 125 -1.82 -10.11 -7.19
N ALA A 126 -0.48 -10.16 -7.26
CA ALA A 126 0.36 -10.65 -6.18
C ALA A 126 0.30 -9.78 -4.92
N VAL A 127 0.06 -8.47 -5.09
CA VAL A 127 -0.11 -7.51 -3.98
C VAL A 127 -1.57 -7.13 -3.70
N ASP A 128 -2.56 -7.88 -4.25
CA ASP A 128 -4.01 -7.68 -4.05
C ASP A 128 -4.49 -6.25 -4.34
N VAL A 129 -4.05 -5.66 -5.43
CA VAL A 129 -4.51 -4.33 -5.87
C VAL A 129 -5.84 -4.47 -6.59
N ASP A 130 -6.92 -4.26 -5.87
CA ASP A 130 -8.30 -4.24 -6.38
C ASP A 130 -8.87 -2.82 -6.49
N TRP A 131 -8.19 -1.83 -5.86
CA TRP A 131 -8.52 -0.41 -5.85
C TRP A 131 -7.26 0.44 -5.75
N ILE A 132 -7.26 1.63 -6.35
CA ILE A 132 -6.23 2.66 -6.19
C ILE A 132 -6.87 4.03 -5.89
N PRO A 133 -6.21 4.89 -5.08
CA PRO A 133 -4.89 4.67 -4.49
C PRO A 133 -4.90 3.57 -3.44
N ARG A 134 -3.77 2.87 -3.35
CA ARG A 134 -3.54 1.85 -2.33
C ARG A 134 -2.28 2.23 -1.56
N TYR A 135 -2.39 2.35 -0.24
CA TYR A 135 -1.26 2.65 0.64
C TYR A 135 -0.86 1.41 1.44
N ILE A 136 0.45 1.17 1.49
CA ILE A 136 1.06 0.09 2.28
C ILE A 136 2.19 0.73 3.08
N ILE A 137 2.29 0.43 4.39
CA ILE A 137 3.37 0.93 5.24
C ILE A 137 4.22 -0.25 5.70
N LEU A 138 5.53 -0.10 5.55
CA LEU A 138 6.53 -1.04 6.07
C LEU A 138 7.29 -0.39 7.22
N ASP A 139 7.59 -1.19 8.24
CA ASP A 139 8.52 -0.79 9.31
C ASP A 139 9.98 -0.88 8.84
N LYS A 140 10.92 -0.50 9.72
CA LYS A 140 12.38 -0.50 9.46
C LYS A 140 12.93 -1.90 9.16
N ASN A 141 12.20 -2.96 9.50
CA ASN A 141 12.57 -4.35 9.21
C ASN A 141 11.99 -4.85 7.87
N GLY A 142 11.19 -4.01 7.18
CA GLY A 142 10.49 -4.37 5.95
C GLY A 142 9.20 -5.14 6.18
N LYS A 143 8.70 -5.19 7.43
CA LYS A 143 7.44 -5.85 7.76
C LYS A 143 6.27 -4.94 7.49
N ILE A 144 5.20 -5.47 6.90
CA ILE A 144 3.98 -4.73 6.64
C ILE A 144 3.24 -4.45 7.97
N VAL A 145 3.04 -3.17 8.27
CA VAL A 145 2.32 -2.69 9.46
C VAL A 145 0.95 -2.10 9.11
N LEU A 146 0.79 -1.61 7.88
CA LEU A 146 -0.50 -1.21 7.33
C LEU A 146 -0.60 -1.74 5.90
N TYR A 147 -1.71 -2.41 5.60
CA TYR A 147 -1.99 -2.96 4.29
C TYR A 147 -3.40 -2.58 3.84
N ARG A 148 -3.59 -2.23 2.54
CA ARG A 148 -4.89 -1.91 1.95
C ARG A 148 -5.55 -0.60 2.43
N ALA A 149 -4.78 0.38 2.93
CA ALA A 149 -5.33 1.72 3.17
C ALA A 149 -5.63 2.43 1.82
N ILE A 150 -6.63 3.29 1.81
CA ILE A 150 -7.11 4.03 0.64
C ILE A 150 -7.13 5.54 0.91
N GLU A 151 -7.63 6.35 -0.03
CA GLU A 151 -7.66 7.82 0.05
C GLU A 151 -8.40 8.39 1.27
N THR A 152 -9.29 7.63 1.89
CA THR A 152 -10.02 8.04 3.10
C THR A 152 -9.29 7.69 4.40
N ASP A 153 -8.19 6.94 4.35
CA ASP A 153 -7.50 6.39 5.52
C ASP A 153 -6.29 7.24 5.99
N PHE A 154 -6.14 8.50 5.58
CA PHE A 154 -4.97 9.32 5.93
C PHE A 154 -4.78 9.54 7.43
N GLU A 155 -5.86 9.56 8.22
CA GLU A 155 -5.77 9.60 9.69
C GLU A 155 -5.07 8.33 10.23
N LYS A 156 -5.50 7.16 9.74
CA LYS A 156 -4.89 5.87 10.09
C LYS A 156 -3.43 5.78 9.64
N ILE A 157 -3.12 6.25 8.42
CA ILE A 157 -1.75 6.32 7.89
C ILE A 157 -0.88 7.19 8.82
N ASN A 158 -1.33 8.40 9.19
CA ASN A 158 -0.61 9.30 10.08
C ASN A 158 -0.40 8.70 11.47
N THR A 159 -1.41 8.05 12.04
CA THR A 159 -1.32 7.37 13.35
C THR A 159 -0.28 6.24 13.29
N THR A 160 -0.34 5.39 12.27
CA THR A 160 0.64 4.31 12.07
C THR A 160 2.07 4.85 11.97
N LEU A 161 2.30 5.93 11.20
CA LEU A 161 3.63 6.53 11.08
C LEU A 161 4.13 7.15 12.39
N LYS A 162 3.25 7.68 13.24
CA LYS A 162 3.62 8.19 14.58
C LYS A 162 4.08 7.06 15.51
N GLU A 163 3.43 5.90 15.44
CA GLU A 163 3.78 4.72 16.24
C GLU A 163 5.12 4.07 15.83
N LEU A 164 5.62 4.36 14.62
CA LEU A 164 6.88 3.81 14.09
C LEU A 164 8.09 4.73 14.30
N LYS A 165 7.91 5.91 14.88
CA LYS A 165 9.00 6.84 15.22
C LYS A 165 9.76 6.36 16.43
#